data_20f17ec5b5ceae5a13ac941f2eb69abf
#
_entry.id   20f17ec5b5ceae5a13ac941f2eb69abf
#
_cell.length_a   1.000
_cell.length_b   1.000
_cell.length_c   1.000
_cell.angle_alpha   90.00
_cell.angle_beta   90.00
_cell.angle_gamma   90.00
#
_symmetry.space_group_name_H-M   'P 1'
#
loop_
_entity.id
_entity.type
_entity.pdbx_description
1 polymer ?
#
loop_
_entity_poly.entity_id
_entity_poly.type
_entity_poly.pdbx_seq_one_letter_code
_entity_poly.pdbx_strand_id
1 'polypeptide(L)'
;MTIVQDIAGKVVVVTGAGRGIGRQIAIGAAQRGAKVALVELIAENLTATVKEISDMGMTAKGYQTDISSESEIIKNFAAIEKDFGQIDCLVNNAMIHDPEDLLATSLEVWNRTLAVTLTGSFLTIKATLPGMIKRKSGCIVNIGTVNAKAMIGSDSYSVAKAGIHALTRTVAVRYGPDGIRCTTVVPGTIATDAWQERVDRNPQIFEKLKPWYPLGRVGTPADVTEAVLFILSDKAAWISGSEFVVDGGLLAGYAPMFKMVEGSD
;
A
#
# COMPACT_ATOMS: atom_id res chain seq x y z
N MET A 1 -2.88 25.95 2.50
CA MET A 1 -1.62 25.23 2.16
C MET A 1 -1.61 25.00 0.66
N THR A 2 -0.57 25.40 -0.05
CA THR A 2 -0.46 25.14 -1.50
C THR A 2 -0.11 23.65 -1.68
N ILE A 3 -0.95 22.91 -2.41
CA ILE A 3 -0.69 21.50 -2.72
C ILE A 3 0.51 21.44 -3.68
N VAL A 4 1.55 20.70 -3.30
CA VAL A 4 2.75 20.51 -4.13
C VAL A 4 2.41 19.53 -5.26
N GLN A 5 2.60 19.93 -6.51
CA GLN A 5 2.33 19.10 -7.70
C GLN A 5 3.61 18.38 -8.19
N ASP A 6 4.24 17.62 -7.32
CA ASP A 6 5.54 16.98 -7.58
C ASP A 6 5.45 15.63 -8.33
N ILE A 7 4.23 15.15 -8.59
CA ILE A 7 3.94 14.01 -9.45
C ILE A 7 2.96 14.37 -10.58
N ALA A 8 2.85 15.67 -10.90
CA ALA A 8 1.94 16.15 -11.94
C ALA A 8 2.21 15.48 -13.30
N GLY A 9 1.15 15.07 -13.96
CA GLY A 9 1.18 14.41 -15.27
C GLY A 9 1.59 12.93 -15.23
N LYS A 10 2.17 12.41 -14.13
CA LYS A 10 2.49 10.98 -13.99
C LYS A 10 1.22 10.13 -13.97
N VAL A 11 1.29 8.94 -14.54
CA VAL A 11 0.24 7.92 -14.43
C VAL A 11 0.54 7.02 -13.23
N VAL A 12 -0.34 7.06 -12.25
CA VAL A 12 -0.22 6.28 -11.00
C VAL A 12 -1.29 5.19 -10.96
N VAL A 13 -0.87 3.94 -10.92
CA VAL A 13 -1.77 2.79 -10.69
C VAL A 13 -1.79 2.48 -9.19
N VAL A 14 -2.98 2.36 -8.60
CA VAL A 14 -3.16 1.98 -7.20
C VAL A 14 -4.06 0.75 -7.11
N THR A 15 -3.57 -0.34 -6.50
CA THR A 15 -4.36 -1.54 -6.25
C THR A 15 -5.07 -1.48 -4.89
N GLY A 16 -6.29 -2.03 -4.80
CA GLY A 16 -7.13 -1.90 -3.61
C GLY A 16 -7.50 -0.44 -3.34
N ALA A 17 -7.82 0.30 -4.42
CA ALA A 17 -8.02 1.74 -4.40
C ALA A 17 -9.44 2.17 -4.00
N GLY A 18 -10.32 1.21 -3.66
CA GLY A 18 -11.72 1.50 -3.35
C GLY A 18 -11.98 1.96 -1.91
N ARG A 19 -11.08 1.69 -0.97
CA ARG A 19 -11.24 2.06 0.45
C ARG A 19 -9.93 2.23 1.18
N GLY A 20 -9.98 2.75 2.41
CA GLY A 20 -8.87 2.82 3.36
C GLY A 20 -7.64 3.54 2.80
N ILE A 21 -6.46 2.95 2.98
CA ILE A 21 -5.17 3.52 2.56
C ILE A 21 -5.11 3.70 1.05
N GLY A 22 -5.52 2.68 0.27
CA GLY A 22 -5.45 2.73 -1.20
C GLY A 22 -6.31 3.84 -1.79
N ARG A 23 -7.54 4.02 -1.28
CA ARG A 23 -8.41 5.14 -1.67
C ARG A 23 -7.76 6.49 -1.35
N GLN A 24 -7.21 6.66 -0.16
CA GLN A 24 -6.57 7.92 0.23
C GLN A 24 -5.32 8.22 -0.61
N ILE A 25 -4.53 7.19 -0.98
CA ILE A 25 -3.39 7.33 -1.89
C ILE A 25 -3.87 7.76 -3.28
N ALA A 26 -4.93 7.15 -3.82
CA ALA A 26 -5.49 7.49 -5.12
C ALA A 26 -5.96 8.96 -5.16
N ILE A 27 -6.70 9.40 -4.15
CA ILE A 27 -7.15 10.79 -4.01
C ILE A 27 -5.96 11.74 -3.88
N GLY A 28 -5.02 11.45 -3.00
CA GLY A 28 -3.84 12.29 -2.78
C GLY A 28 -2.95 12.39 -4.02
N ALA A 29 -2.81 11.31 -4.81
CA ALA A 29 -2.07 11.34 -6.07
C ALA A 29 -2.77 12.25 -7.10
N ALA A 30 -4.08 12.14 -7.23
CA ALA A 30 -4.87 13.01 -8.11
C ALA A 30 -4.75 14.48 -7.69
N GLN A 31 -4.83 14.80 -6.40
CA GLN A 31 -4.64 16.16 -5.86
C GLN A 31 -3.26 16.74 -6.17
N ARG A 32 -2.23 15.89 -6.31
CA ARG A 32 -0.88 16.30 -6.74
C ARG A 32 -0.69 16.31 -8.27
N GLY A 33 -1.79 16.24 -9.04
CA GLY A 33 -1.79 16.37 -10.48
C GLY A 33 -1.50 15.09 -11.26
N ALA A 34 -1.46 13.93 -10.62
CA ALA A 34 -1.33 12.66 -11.31
C ALA A 34 -2.63 12.24 -12.00
N LYS A 35 -2.51 11.45 -13.07
CA LYS A 35 -3.61 10.68 -13.66
C LYS A 35 -3.68 9.34 -12.93
N VAL A 36 -4.81 8.96 -12.37
CA VAL A 36 -4.90 7.79 -11.50
C VAL A 36 -5.71 6.67 -12.13
N ALA A 37 -5.09 5.49 -12.24
CA ALA A 37 -5.76 4.24 -12.58
C ALA A 37 -6.05 3.46 -11.28
N LEU A 38 -7.33 3.31 -10.94
CA LEU A 38 -7.78 2.60 -9.76
C LEU A 38 -8.04 1.15 -10.11
N VAL A 39 -7.35 0.23 -9.43
CA VAL A 39 -7.54 -1.21 -9.58
C VAL A 39 -8.20 -1.73 -8.30
N GLU A 40 -9.41 -2.28 -8.42
CA GLU A 40 -10.22 -2.70 -7.27
C GLU A 40 -11.10 -3.88 -7.66
N LEU A 41 -11.33 -4.80 -6.73
CA LEU A 41 -12.19 -5.96 -6.91
C LEU A 41 -13.67 -5.58 -6.82
N ILE A 42 -14.02 -4.72 -5.87
CA ILE A 42 -15.41 -4.38 -5.52
C ILE A 42 -15.88 -3.19 -6.35
N ALA A 43 -16.80 -3.43 -7.28
CA ALA A 43 -17.25 -2.44 -8.26
C ALA A 43 -17.85 -1.17 -7.63
N GLU A 44 -18.59 -1.31 -6.54
CA GLU A 44 -19.22 -0.19 -5.82
C GLU A 44 -18.16 0.74 -5.22
N ASN A 45 -17.16 0.17 -4.56
CA ASN A 45 -16.04 0.94 -3.98
C ASN A 45 -15.22 1.64 -5.06
N LEU A 46 -14.96 0.93 -6.17
CA LEU A 46 -14.25 1.47 -7.34
C LEU A 46 -14.98 2.68 -7.90
N THR A 47 -16.29 2.52 -8.17
CA THR A 47 -17.13 3.57 -8.76
C THR A 47 -17.21 4.79 -7.85
N ALA A 48 -17.37 4.58 -6.54
CA ALA A 48 -17.43 5.66 -5.56
C ALA A 48 -16.13 6.49 -5.54
N THR A 49 -14.97 5.83 -5.52
CA THR A 49 -13.67 6.53 -5.49
C THR A 49 -13.37 7.25 -6.80
N VAL A 50 -13.68 6.63 -7.96
CA VAL A 50 -13.53 7.29 -9.27
C VAL A 50 -14.41 8.54 -9.35
N LYS A 51 -15.67 8.41 -8.92
CA LYS A 51 -16.60 9.55 -8.89
C LYS A 51 -16.07 10.68 -8.03
N GLU A 52 -15.61 10.41 -6.83
CA GLU A 52 -15.08 11.41 -5.92
C GLU A 52 -13.89 12.18 -6.53
N ILE A 53 -12.94 11.48 -7.17
CA ILE A 53 -11.79 12.13 -7.82
C ILE A 53 -12.27 12.97 -9.02
N SER A 54 -13.23 12.45 -9.79
CA SER A 54 -13.79 13.15 -10.95
C SER A 54 -14.60 14.40 -10.57
N ASP A 55 -15.36 14.33 -9.46
CA ASP A 55 -16.11 15.48 -8.93
C ASP A 55 -15.19 16.64 -8.49
N MET A 56 -13.94 16.34 -8.14
CA MET A 56 -12.90 17.34 -7.87
C MET A 56 -12.25 17.90 -9.15
N GLY A 57 -12.70 17.49 -10.35
CA GLY A 57 -12.14 17.93 -11.63
C GLY A 57 -10.81 17.24 -12.00
N MET A 58 -10.46 16.12 -11.34
CA MET A 58 -9.20 15.42 -11.55
C MET A 58 -9.39 14.17 -12.42
N THR A 59 -8.28 13.63 -12.95
CA THR A 59 -8.31 12.50 -13.90
C THR A 59 -8.19 11.17 -13.16
N ALA A 60 -9.24 10.36 -13.19
CA ALA A 60 -9.24 9.00 -12.67
C ALA A 60 -10.04 8.06 -13.57
N LYS A 61 -9.60 6.79 -13.65
CA LYS A 61 -10.36 5.72 -14.32
C LYS A 61 -10.25 4.42 -13.51
N GLY A 62 -11.36 3.71 -13.41
CA GLY A 62 -11.48 2.45 -12.67
C GLY A 62 -11.31 1.22 -13.56
N TYR A 63 -10.68 0.20 -13.00
CA TYR A 63 -10.48 -1.12 -13.61
C TYR A 63 -10.82 -2.19 -12.57
N GLN A 64 -12.00 -2.79 -12.71
CA GLN A 64 -12.39 -3.89 -11.82
C GLN A 64 -11.50 -5.10 -12.09
N THR A 65 -10.82 -5.60 -11.05
CA THR A 65 -9.76 -6.62 -11.20
C THR A 65 -9.61 -7.43 -9.93
N ASP A 66 -9.68 -8.76 -10.04
CA ASP A 66 -9.09 -9.65 -9.02
C ASP A 66 -7.58 -9.74 -9.27
N ILE A 67 -6.78 -9.17 -8.39
CA ILE A 67 -5.31 -9.18 -8.52
C ILE A 67 -4.68 -10.56 -8.32
N SER A 68 -5.43 -11.55 -7.86
CA SER A 68 -4.97 -12.95 -7.83
C SER A 68 -5.12 -13.66 -9.19
N SER A 69 -5.82 -13.02 -10.15
CA SER A 69 -6.03 -13.52 -11.50
C SER A 69 -5.02 -12.94 -12.49
N GLU A 70 -4.05 -13.74 -12.93
CA GLU A 70 -3.03 -13.29 -13.91
C GLU A 70 -3.68 -12.80 -15.21
N SER A 71 -4.73 -13.45 -15.68
CA SER A 71 -5.42 -13.07 -16.92
C SER A 71 -6.11 -11.72 -16.82
N GLU A 72 -6.73 -11.41 -15.66
CA GLU A 72 -7.35 -10.09 -15.44
C GLU A 72 -6.30 -8.99 -15.33
N ILE A 73 -5.18 -9.25 -14.66
CA ILE A 73 -4.07 -8.30 -14.58
C ILE A 73 -3.52 -8.00 -15.98
N ILE A 74 -3.21 -9.01 -16.79
CA ILE A 74 -2.71 -8.82 -18.16
C ILE A 74 -3.69 -7.96 -18.96
N LYS A 75 -4.98 -8.29 -18.94
CA LYS A 75 -6.03 -7.56 -19.66
C LYS A 75 -6.13 -6.12 -19.20
N ASN A 76 -6.24 -5.89 -17.90
CA ASN A 76 -6.53 -4.57 -17.35
C ASN A 76 -5.30 -3.65 -17.35
N PHE A 77 -4.09 -4.18 -17.13
CA PHE A 77 -2.87 -3.36 -17.23
C PHE A 77 -2.58 -2.94 -18.69
N ALA A 78 -2.85 -3.81 -19.66
CA ALA A 78 -2.82 -3.40 -21.07
C ALA A 78 -3.87 -2.31 -21.41
N ALA A 79 -5.07 -2.41 -20.80
CA ALA A 79 -6.09 -1.37 -20.95
C ALA A 79 -5.65 -0.04 -20.30
N ILE A 80 -5.00 -0.07 -19.13
CA ILE A 80 -4.43 1.12 -18.48
C ILE A 80 -3.39 1.79 -19.39
N GLU A 81 -2.45 1.02 -19.94
CA GLU A 81 -1.45 1.56 -20.88
C GLU A 81 -2.09 2.14 -22.13
N LYS A 82 -3.14 1.51 -22.66
CA LYS A 82 -3.90 2.04 -23.80
C LYS A 82 -4.58 3.37 -23.49
N ASP A 83 -5.20 3.48 -22.30
CA ASP A 83 -5.99 4.65 -21.90
C ASP A 83 -5.13 5.86 -21.50
N PHE A 84 -4.00 5.62 -20.85
CA PHE A 84 -3.13 6.67 -20.29
C PHE A 84 -1.79 6.81 -21.03
N GLY A 85 -1.45 5.90 -21.93
CA GLY A 85 -0.23 5.89 -22.72
C GLY A 85 0.95 5.17 -22.04
N GLN A 86 1.02 5.17 -20.70
CA GLN A 86 2.09 4.54 -19.93
C GLN A 86 1.67 4.36 -18.46
N ILE A 87 2.49 3.63 -17.69
CA ILE A 87 2.39 3.53 -16.23
C ILE A 87 3.72 4.03 -15.64
N ASP A 88 3.72 5.19 -14.97
CA ASP A 88 4.92 5.78 -14.36
C ASP A 88 5.14 5.24 -12.94
N CYS A 89 4.06 5.03 -12.21
CA CYS A 89 4.09 4.62 -10.82
C CYS A 89 3.08 3.49 -10.57
N LEU A 90 3.50 2.50 -9.77
CA LEU A 90 2.63 1.42 -9.28
C LEU A 90 2.63 1.41 -7.76
N VAL A 91 1.45 1.43 -7.14
CA VAL A 91 1.26 1.24 -5.70
C VAL A 91 0.53 -0.07 -5.45
N ASN A 92 1.24 -1.07 -4.94
CA ASN A 92 0.68 -2.34 -4.51
C ASN A 92 0.18 -2.22 -3.07
N ASN A 93 -1.12 -1.94 -2.94
CA ASN A 93 -1.78 -1.80 -1.65
C ASN A 93 -2.81 -2.91 -1.39
N ALA A 94 -3.42 -3.49 -2.42
CA ALA A 94 -4.44 -4.53 -2.26
C ALA A 94 -3.95 -5.70 -1.40
N MET A 95 -4.79 -6.13 -0.49
CA MET A 95 -4.50 -7.24 0.42
C MET A 95 -5.80 -7.86 0.93
N ILE A 96 -5.70 -9.07 1.44
CA ILE A 96 -6.69 -9.65 2.35
C ILE A 96 -6.01 -9.99 3.68
N HIS A 97 -6.82 -10.01 4.71
CA HIS A 97 -6.42 -10.26 6.07
C HIS A 97 -7.32 -11.34 6.64
N ASP A 98 -6.71 -12.37 7.21
CA ASP A 98 -7.39 -13.42 7.92
C ASP A 98 -7.15 -13.25 9.42
N PRO A 99 -8.21 -13.21 10.25
CA PRO A 99 -8.09 -13.05 11.69
C PRO A 99 -7.77 -14.38 12.43
N GLU A 100 -7.76 -15.53 11.75
CA GLU A 100 -7.53 -16.83 12.37
C GLU A 100 -6.06 -16.98 12.84
N ASP A 101 -5.88 -17.75 13.90
CA ASP A 101 -4.56 -18.16 14.36
C ASP A 101 -3.98 -19.28 13.47
N LEU A 102 -2.70 -19.58 13.65
CA LEU A 102 -1.98 -20.53 12.80
C LEU A 102 -2.61 -21.95 12.81
N LEU A 103 -3.18 -22.39 13.92
CA LEU A 103 -3.79 -23.72 14.02
C LEU A 103 -5.17 -23.77 13.35
N ALA A 104 -5.92 -22.67 13.39
CA ALA A 104 -7.23 -22.55 12.78
C ALA A 104 -7.13 -22.24 11.28
N THR A 105 -6.05 -21.63 10.81
CA THR A 105 -5.85 -21.24 9.40
C THR A 105 -5.83 -22.46 8.49
N SER A 106 -6.86 -22.63 7.66
CA SER A 106 -6.88 -23.68 6.65
C SER A 106 -5.88 -23.42 5.52
N LEU A 107 -5.46 -24.48 4.81
CA LEU A 107 -4.60 -24.33 3.64
C LEU A 107 -5.24 -23.48 2.54
N GLU A 108 -6.55 -23.50 2.40
CA GLU A 108 -7.28 -22.66 1.46
C GLU A 108 -7.15 -21.18 1.81
N VAL A 109 -7.40 -20.81 3.05
CA VAL A 109 -7.25 -19.44 3.57
C VAL A 109 -5.81 -18.98 3.44
N TRP A 110 -4.84 -19.80 3.84
CA TRP A 110 -3.42 -19.54 3.65
C TRP A 110 -3.08 -19.22 2.19
N ASN A 111 -3.46 -20.11 1.27
CA ASN A 111 -3.19 -19.95 -0.16
C ASN A 111 -3.89 -18.71 -0.72
N ARG A 112 -5.12 -18.42 -0.32
CA ARG A 112 -5.85 -17.23 -0.74
C ARG A 112 -5.15 -15.95 -0.28
N THR A 113 -4.67 -15.91 0.95
CA THR A 113 -3.94 -14.76 1.50
C THR A 113 -2.65 -14.51 0.72
N LEU A 114 -1.87 -15.56 0.43
CA LEU A 114 -0.67 -15.46 -0.39
C LEU A 114 -0.99 -15.05 -1.83
N ALA A 115 -2.03 -15.65 -2.44
CA ALA A 115 -2.42 -15.36 -3.82
C ALA A 115 -2.77 -13.89 -4.02
N VAL A 116 -3.56 -13.30 -3.12
CA VAL A 116 -3.93 -11.88 -3.21
C VAL A 116 -2.78 -10.97 -2.79
N THR A 117 -2.21 -11.18 -1.59
CA THR A 117 -1.32 -10.19 -0.97
C THR A 117 0.09 -10.23 -1.56
N LEU A 118 0.64 -11.40 -1.83
CA LEU A 118 2.01 -11.56 -2.34
C LEU A 118 2.04 -11.79 -3.84
N THR A 119 1.34 -12.84 -4.33
CA THR A 119 1.36 -13.19 -5.75
C THR A 119 0.73 -12.09 -6.60
N GLY A 120 -0.37 -11.47 -6.15
CA GLY A 120 -0.97 -10.34 -6.84
C GLY A 120 -0.01 -9.16 -7.02
N SER A 121 0.76 -8.82 -5.98
CA SER A 121 1.80 -7.79 -6.09
C SER A 121 2.92 -8.18 -7.06
N PHE A 122 3.33 -9.45 -7.10
CA PHE A 122 4.27 -9.95 -8.10
C PHE A 122 3.71 -9.82 -9.52
N LEU A 123 2.46 -10.20 -9.75
CA LEU A 123 1.82 -10.17 -11.06
C LEU A 123 1.66 -8.72 -11.58
N THR A 124 1.25 -7.78 -10.73
CA THR A 124 1.13 -6.36 -11.10
C THR A 124 2.49 -5.74 -11.44
N ILE A 125 3.54 -6.08 -10.68
CA ILE A 125 4.92 -5.68 -10.98
C ILE A 125 5.34 -6.27 -12.33
N LYS A 126 5.13 -7.57 -12.55
CA LYS A 126 5.45 -8.27 -13.81
C LYS A 126 4.77 -7.61 -15.01
N ALA A 127 3.51 -7.20 -14.88
CA ALA A 127 2.76 -6.53 -15.94
C ALA A 127 3.26 -5.11 -16.24
N THR A 128 3.80 -4.41 -15.25
CA THR A 128 4.23 -3.00 -15.38
C THR A 128 5.68 -2.85 -15.84
N LEU A 129 6.56 -3.75 -15.41
CA LEU A 129 8.01 -3.69 -15.65
C LEU A 129 8.41 -3.51 -17.12
N PRO A 130 7.82 -4.22 -18.12
CA PRO A 130 8.27 -4.09 -19.51
C PRO A 130 8.19 -2.66 -20.03
N GLY A 131 7.10 -1.94 -19.72
CA GLY A 131 6.93 -0.54 -20.07
C GLY A 131 7.95 0.37 -19.38
N MET A 132 8.17 0.17 -18.07
CA MET A 132 9.14 0.94 -17.29
C MET A 132 10.58 0.72 -17.77
N ILE A 133 10.99 -0.53 -18.05
CA ILE A 133 12.31 -0.88 -18.58
C ILE A 133 12.55 -0.18 -19.92
N LYS A 134 11.57 -0.24 -20.84
CA LYS A 134 11.67 0.41 -22.15
C LYS A 134 11.92 1.91 -22.05
N ARG A 135 11.33 2.58 -21.06
CA ARG A 135 11.46 4.03 -20.84
C ARG A 135 12.65 4.39 -19.93
N LYS A 136 13.32 3.41 -19.32
CA LYS A 136 14.38 3.63 -18.32
C LYS A 136 13.90 4.48 -17.13
N SER A 137 12.64 4.34 -16.75
CA SER A 137 12.02 5.11 -15.68
C SER A 137 10.80 4.40 -15.11
N GLY A 138 10.72 4.33 -13.77
CA GLY A 138 9.58 3.79 -13.06
C GLY A 138 9.73 3.87 -11.54
N CYS A 139 8.59 3.92 -10.85
CA CYS A 139 8.58 3.88 -9.39
C CYS A 139 7.51 2.91 -8.89
N ILE A 140 7.93 1.96 -8.07
CA ILE A 140 7.03 0.95 -7.47
C ILE A 140 7.06 1.15 -5.95
N VAL A 141 5.88 1.30 -5.35
CA VAL A 141 5.70 1.31 -3.90
C VAL A 141 4.86 0.12 -3.50
N ASN A 142 5.41 -0.71 -2.64
CA ASN A 142 4.67 -1.80 -2.02
C ASN A 142 4.23 -1.39 -0.60
N ILE A 143 2.96 -1.57 -0.26
CA ILE A 143 2.50 -1.35 1.11
C ILE A 143 2.79 -2.61 1.92
N GLY A 144 3.76 -2.49 2.83
CA GLY A 144 4.14 -3.49 3.82
C GLY A 144 3.27 -3.42 5.08
N THR A 145 3.85 -3.84 6.20
CA THR A 145 3.25 -3.73 7.55
C THR A 145 4.32 -3.97 8.61
N VAL A 146 4.14 -3.39 9.79
CA VAL A 146 4.93 -3.73 10.98
C VAL A 146 4.85 -5.22 11.35
N ASN A 147 3.76 -5.91 10.98
CA ASN A 147 3.60 -7.35 11.22
C ASN A 147 4.63 -8.21 10.47
N ALA A 148 5.23 -7.70 9.39
CA ALA A 148 6.32 -8.38 8.69
C ALA A 148 7.66 -8.29 9.44
N LYS A 149 7.75 -7.48 10.50
CA LYS A 149 8.97 -7.19 11.27
C LYS A 149 8.86 -7.65 12.72
N ALA A 150 7.65 -7.69 13.26
CA ALA A 150 7.36 -8.14 14.62
C ALA A 150 6.01 -8.87 14.64
N MET A 151 5.88 -9.93 15.44
CA MET A 151 4.61 -10.64 15.58
C MET A 151 3.64 -9.79 16.39
N ILE A 152 2.67 -9.19 15.68
CA ILE A 152 1.60 -8.36 16.26
C ILE A 152 0.22 -8.99 16.01
N GLY A 153 0.13 -9.96 15.08
CA GLY A 153 -1.08 -10.71 14.75
C GLY A 153 -1.17 -11.02 13.24
N SER A 154 -2.14 -11.86 12.86
CA SER A 154 -2.43 -12.24 11.46
C SER A 154 -1.30 -13.01 10.77
N ASP A 155 -1.26 -14.31 11.02
CA ASP A 155 -0.11 -15.16 10.69
C ASP A 155 0.15 -15.25 9.17
N SER A 156 -0.82 -15.68 8.36
CA SER A 156 -0.67 -15.79 6.91
C SER A 156 -0.38 -14.46 6.22
N TYR A 157 -1.03 -13.40 6.69
CA TYR A 157 -0.81 -12.03 6.21
C TYR A 157 0.60 -11.53 6.52
N SER A 158 1.11 -11.78 7.73
CA SER A 158 2.47 -11.40 8.13
C SER A 158 3.52 -12.06 7.25
N VAL A 159 3.35 -13.36 6.94
CA VAL A 159 4.24 -14.10 6.03
C VAL A 159 4.16 -13.53 4.61
N ALA A 160 2.96 -13.27 4.08
CA ALA A 160 2.79 -12.66 2.76
C ALA A 160 3.50 -11.29 2.68
N LYS A 161 3.34 -10.46 3.70
CA LYS A 161 3.96 -9.13 3.76
C LYS A 161 5.48 -9.19 3.97
N ALA A 162 6.02 -10.17 4.67
CA ALA A 162 7.46 -10.41 4.72
C ALA A 162 8.01 -10.76 3.33
N GLY A 163 7.27 -11.55 2.54
CA GLY A 163 7.57 -11.83 1.13
C GLY A 163 7.59 -10.56 0.26
N ILE A 164 6.71 -9.59 0.51
CA ILE A 164 6.69 -8.28 -0.16
C ILE A 164 8.00 -7.51 0.08
N HIS A 165 8.53 -7.53 1.31
CA HIS A 165 9.81 -6.87 1.61
C HIS A 165 10.97 -7.50 0.80
N ALA A 166 10.98 -8.85 0.68
CA ALA A 166 11.96 -9.54 -0.15
C ALA A 166 11.78 -9.21 -1.64
N LEU A 167 10.54 -9.22 -2.15
CA LEU A 167 10.22 -8.86 -3.54
C LEU A 167 10.67 -7.43 -3.88
N THR A 168 10.49 -6.48 -2.96
CA THR A 168 10.95 -5.09 -3.11
C THR A 168 12.46 -5.02 -3.36
N ARG A 169 13.25 -5.72 -2.54
CA ARG A 169 14.73 -5.76 -2.72
C ARG A 169 15.12 -6.41 -4.05
N THR A 170 14.44 -7.48 -4.44
CA THR A 170 14.65 -8.16 -5.72
C THR A 170 14.44 -7.22 -6.90
N VAL A 171 13.32 -6.48 -6.91
CA VAL A 171 13.00 -5.53 -7.99
C VAL A 171 13.99 -4.38 -8.02
N ALA A 172 14.30 -3.78 -6.86
CA ALA A 172 15.21 -2.64 -6.74
C ALA A 172 16.61 -2.97 -7.27
N VAL A 173 17.16 -4.13 -6.90
CA VAL A 173 18.51 -4.54 -7.33
C VAL A 173 18.54 -4.94 -8.79
N ARG A 174 17.55 -5.73 -9.23
CA ARG A 174 17.55 -6.28 -10.60
C ARG A 174 17.27 -5.21 -11.66
N TYR A 175 16.36 -4.29 -11.39
CA TYR A 175 15.88 -3.30 -12.36
C TYR A 175 16.32 -1.86 -12.05
N GLY A 176 17.10 -1.65 -10.99
CA GLY A 176 17.76 -0.36 -10.72
C GLY A 176 18.60 0.15 -11.88
N PRO A 177 19.41 -0.70 -12.59
CA PRO A 177 20.13 -0.29 -13.80
C PRO A 177 19.23 0.22 -14.94
N ASP A 178 17.94 -0.12 -14.90
CA ASP A 178 16.94 0.36 -15.85
C ASP A 178 16.20 1.62 -15.35
N GLY A 179 16.68 2.28 -14.30
CA GLY A 179 16.07 3.50 -13.76
C GLY A 179 14.79 3.24 -12.95
N ILE A 180 14.58 2.00 -12.48
CA ILE A 180 13.37 1.63 -11.74
C ILE A 180 13.67 1.60 -10.25
N ARG A 181 12.91 2.37 -9.46
CA ARG A 181 12.94 2.33 -8.00
C ARG A 181 11.81 1.45 -7.46
N CYS A 182 12.11 0.71 -6.40
CA CYS A 182 11.10 -0.07 -5.69
C CYS A 182 11.33 0.09 -4.18
N THR A 183 10.30 0.48 -3.43
CA THR A 183 10.39 0.76 -1.99
C THR A 183 9.17 0.17 -1.28
N THR A 184 9.36 -0.34 -0.06
CA THR A 184 8.24 -0.72 0.81
C THR A 184 7.94 0.41 1.79
N VAL A 185 6.69 0.87 1.84
CA VAL A 185 6.19 1.68 2.96
C VAL A 185 5.59 0.74 4.00
N VAL A 186 6.01 0.88 5.26
CA VAL A 186 5.69 -0.06 6.36
C VAL A 186 4.82 0.65 7.40
N PRO A 187 3.48 0.62 7.27
CA PRO A 187 2.57 1.22 8.25
C PRO A 187 2.53 0.45 9.57
N GLY A 188 2.29 1.20 10.66
CA GLY A 188 1.78 0.67 11.92
C GLY A 188 0.28 0.38 11.86
N THR A 189 -0.42 0.46 13.00
CA THR A 189 -1.89 0.42 13.01
C THR A 189 -2.45 1.71 12.41
N ILE A 190 -3.23 1.56 11.34
CA ILE A 190 -3.90 2.67 10.65
C ILE A 190 -5.41 2.53 10.84
N ALA A 191 -6.05 3.56 11.39
CA ALA A 191 -7.50 3.60 11.58
C ALA A 191 -8.20 3.68 10.21
N THR A 192 -8.74 2.56 9.75
CA THR A 192 -9.46 2.39 8.49
C THR A 192 -10.70 1.54 8.71
N ASP A 193 -11.58 1.48 7.72
CA ASP A 193 -12.77 0.61 7.72
C ASP A 193 -12.43 -0.87 7.94
N ALA A 194 -11.21 -1.30 7.63
CA ALA A 194 -10.75 -2.66 7.90
C ALA A 194 -10.72 -3.02 9.41
N TRP A 195 -10.79 -2.03 10.28
CA TRP A 195 -10.87 -2.20 11.74
C TRP A 195 -12.31 -2.25 12.25
N GLN A 196 -13.33 -2.01 11.42
CA GLN A 196 -14.72 -1.84 11.87
C GLN A 196 -15.19 -2.99 12.75
N GLU A 197 -14.99 -4.24 12.32
CA GLU A 197 -15.37 -5.43 13.10
C GLU A 197 -14.68 -5.49 14.48
N ARG A 198 -13.42 -5.04 14.57
CA ARG A 198 -12.69 -4.97 15.85
C ARG A 198 -13.18 -3.82 16.73
N VAL A 199 -13.53 -2.70 16.11
CA VAL A 199 -14.12 -1.53 16.79
C VAL A 199 -15.50 -1.89 17.33
N ASP A 200 -16.32 -2.61 16.57
CA ASP A 200 -17.65 -3.06 17.01
C ASP A 200 -17.56 -3.99 18.23
N ARG A 201 -16.57 -4.88 18.25
CA ARG A 201 -16.29 -5.75 19.41
C ARG A 201 -15.63 -5.03 20.59
N ASN A 202 -14.85 -3.99 20.34
CA ASN A 202 -14.14 -3.20 21.34
C ASN A 202 -14.01 -1.74 20.89
N PRO A 203 -15.00 -0.87 21.18
CA PRO A 203 -14.98 0.54 20.77
C PRO A 203 -13.77 1.33 21.25
N GLN A 204 -13.11 0.88 22.31
CA GLN A 204 -11.92 1.54 22.87
C GLN A 204 -10.60 0.96 22.33
N ILE A 205 -10.63 0.14 21.26
CA ILE A 205 -9.42 -0.55 20.77
C ILE A 205 -8.29 0.41 20.44
N PHE A 206 -8.57 1.53 19.78
CA PHE A 206 -7.55 2.51 19.43
C PHE A 206 -6.98 3.23 20.66
N GLU A 207 -7.83 3.54 21.66
CA GLU A 207 -7.36 4.11 22.94
C GLU A 207 -6.41 3.16 23.68
N LYS A 208 -6.73 1.84 23.67
CA LYS A 208 -5.89 0.81 24.28
C LYS A 208 -4.57 0.58 23.54
N LEU A 209 -4.52 0.90 22.23
CA LEU A 209 -3.31 0.80 21.44
C LEU A 209 -2.39 2.01 21.58
N LYS A 210 -2.91 3.20 21.89
CA LYS A 210 -2.13 4.45 22.01
C LYS A 210 -0.84 4.34 22.83
N PRO A 211 -0.83 3.68 24.01
CA PRO A 211 0.38 3.60 24.83
C PRO A 211 1.57 2.91 24.13
N TRP A 212 1.30 2.07 23.13
CA TRP A 212 2.34 1.37 22.36
C TRP A 212 3.02 2.24 21.32
N TYR A 213 2.40 3.37 20.99
CA TYR A 213 2.90 4.32 19.99
C TYR A 213 3.57 5.51 20.67
N PRO A 214 4.88 5.71 20.52
CA PRO A 214 5.57 6.89 21.09
C PRO A 214 4.94 8.23 20.71
N LEU A 215 4.35 8.34 19.48
CA LEU A 215 3.62 9.54 19.07
C LEU A 215 2.21 9.67 19.66
N GLY A 216 1.79 8.79 20.58
CA GLY A 216 0.56 8.90 21.38
C GLY A 216 -0.74 8.67 20.60
N ARG A 217 -0.69 8.14 19.37
CA ARG A 217 -1.87 7.81 18.58
C ARG A 217 -1.62 6.70 17.59
N VAL A 218 -2.66 6.02 17.15
CA VAL A 218 -2.64 5.21 15.93
C VAL A 218 -2.56 6.11 14.69
N GLY A 219 -2.08 5.57 13.58
CA GLY A 219 -1.98 6.31 12.33
C GLY A 219 -3.33 6.48 11.62
N THR A 220 -3.37 7.36 10.65
CA THR A 220 -4.48 7.59 9.72
C THR A 220 -4.04 7.24 8.29
N PRO A 221 -4.97 7.01 7.35
CA PRO A 221 -4.60 6.83 5.95
C PRO A 221 -3.76 7.98 5.39
N ALA A 222 -3.97 9.21 5.85
CA ALA A 222 -3.17 10.38 5.44
C ALA A 222 -1.70 10.27 5.83
N ASP A 223 -1.37 9.74 7.01
CA ASP A 223 0.03 9.54 7.43
C ASP A 223 0.80 8.64 6.46
N VAL A 224 0.16 7.58 5.97
CA VAL A 224 0.75 6.65 4.99
C VAL A 224 0.79 7.28 3.61
N THR A 225 -0.27 7.97 3.22
CA THR A 225 -0.40 8.62 1.91
C THR A 225 0.73 9.60 1.66
N GLU A 226 1.05 10.48 2.62
CA GLU A 226 2.13 11.46 2.46
C GLU A 226 3.49 10.80 2.23
N ALA A 227 3.78 9.71 2.94
CA ALA A 227 5.01 8.93 2.73
C ALA A 227 5.04 8.29 1.33
N VAL A 228 3.93 7.70 0.88
CA VAL A 228 3.82 7.11 -0.46
C VAL A 228 4.04 8.18 -1.53
N LEU A 229 3.34 9.31 -1.45
CA LEU A 229 3.45 10.39 -2.43
C LEU A 229 4.85 10.99 -2.49
N PHE A 230 5.53 11.12 -1.34
CA PHE A 230 6.95 11.49 -1.31
C PHE A 230 7.82 10.49 -2.08
N ILE A 231 7.64 9.18 -1.84
CA ILE A 231 8.43 8.13 -2.53
C ILE A 231 8.13 8.11 -4.04
N LEU A 232 6.90 8.38 -4.48
CA LEU A 232 6.53 8.46 -5.89
C LEU A 232 7.14 9.67 -6.60
N SER A 233 7.53 10.70 -5.86
CA SER A 233 8.10 11.93 -6.42
C SER A 233 9.58 11.79 -6.76
N ASP A 234 10.09 12.74 -7.56
CA ASP A 234 11.51 12.81 -7.90
C ASP A 234 12.40 13.25 -6.73
N LYS A 235 11.78 13.76 -5.65
CA LYS A 235 12.49 14.08 -4.39
C LYS A 235 13.06 12.83 -3.71
N ALA A 236 12.48 11.65 -4.00
CA ALA A 236 12.94 10.36 -3.51
C ALA A 236 13.83 9.60 -4.52
N ALA A 237 14.49 10.30 -5.46
CA ALA A 237 15.25 9.69 -6.56
C ALA A 237 16.35 8.73 -6.11
N TRP A 238 16.89 8.89 -4.88
CA TRP A 238 17.95 8.03 -4.32
C TRP A 238 17.44 7.02 -3.30
N ILE A 239 16.11 6.80 -3.25
CA ILE A 239 15.46 5.83 -2.34
C ILE A 239 14.97 4.64 -3.16
N SER A 240 15.59 3.46 -2.97
CA SER A 240 15.21 2.20 -3.59
C SER A 240 15.68 1.01 -2.74
N GLY A 241 14.97 -0.11 -2.77
CA GLY A 241 15.29 -1.35 -2.04
C GLY A 241 15.09 -1.27 -0.52
N SER A 242 14.65 -0.13 -0.01
CA SER A 242 14.52 0.15 1.41
C SER A 242 13.08 -0.02 1.93
N GLU A 243 12.99 -0.04 3.26
CA GLU A 243 11.74 -0.05 4.00
C GLU A 243 11.56 1.31 4.68
N PHE A 244 10.51 2.04 4.30
CA PHE A 244 10.17 3.34 4.85
C PHE A 244 9.08 3.16 5.91
N VAL A 245 9.48 3.16 7.18
CA VAL A 245 8.59 2.86 8.32
C VAL A 245 7.75 4.08 8.67
N VAL A 246 6.42 3.89 8.78
CA VAL A 246 5.41 4.92 9.11
C VAL A 246 4.51 4.34 10.21
N ASP A 247 5.04 4.25 11.41
CA ASP A 247 4.42 3.49 12.50
C ASP A 247 4.29 4.25 13.83
N GLY A 248 4.54 5.56 13.84
CA GLY A 248 4.49 6.36 15.06
C GLY A 248 5.50 5.95 16.14
N GLY A 249 6.58 5.25 15.73
CA GLY A 249 7.65 4.78 16.60
C GLY A 249 7.41 3.41 17.23
N LEU A 250 6.37 2.67 16.82
CA LEU A 250 6.03 1.36 17.37
C LEU A 250 7.21 0.37 17.36
N LEU A 251 7.95 0.30 16.26
CA LEU A 251 9.09 -0.62 16.10
C LEU A 251 10.40 -0.07 16.67
N ALA A 252 10.44 1.17 17.13
CA ALA A 252 11.65 1.77 17.71
C ALA A 252 11.94 1.23 19.11
N GLY A 253 10.91 0.71 19.80
CA GLY A 253 11.07 0.14 21.15
C GLY A 253 9.73 -0.11 21.83
N TYR A 254 9.80 -0.58 23.07
CA TYR A 254 8.63 -0.90 23.89
C TYR A 254 8.27 0.29 24.79
N ALA A 255 7.53 1.27 24.25
CA ALA A 255 7.20 2.50 24.96
C ALA A 255 6.59 2.29 26.38
N PRO A 256 5.63 1.35 26.61
CA PRO A 256 5.14 1.07 27.96
C PRO A 256 6.23 0.53 28.89
N MET A 257 7.11 -0.33 28.39
CA MET A 257 8.20 -0.90 29.19
C MET A 257 9.22 0.18 29.57
N PHE A 258 9.56 1.07 28.62
CA PHE A 258 10.45 2.20 28.86
C PHE A 258 9.92 3.10 30.00
N LYS A 259 8.64 3.46 29.97
CA LYS A 259 8.00 4.24 31.02
C LYS A 259 8.09 3.56 32.40
N MET A 260 7.85 2.25 32.45
CA MET A 260 7.93 1.48 33.69
C MET A 260 9.36 1.46 34.26
N VAL A 261 10.38 1.33 33.41
CA VAL A 261 11.79 1.30 33.80
C VAL A 261 12.27 2.66 34.28
N GLU A 262 11.89 3.73 33.60
CA GLU A 262 12.31 5.10 33.94
C GLU A 262 11.45 5.74 35.06
N GLY A 263 10.38 5.06 35.49
CA GLY A 263 9.47 5.59 36.52
C GLY A 263 8.70 6.85 36.11
N SER A 264 8.49 7.04 34.79
CA SER A 264 7.71 8.12 34.23
C SER A 264 6.28 7.66 33.91
N ASP A 265 5.30 8.25 34.57
CA ASP A 265 3.88 8.01 34.31
C ASP A 265 3.39 8.66 32.99
#